data_0534644013663f89bf85d9db37707bbf
#
_entry.id   0534644013663f89bf85d9db37707bbf
#
_cell.length_a   1.000
_cell.length_b   1.000
_cell.length_c   1.000
_cell.angle_alpha   90.00
_cell.angle_beta   90.00
_cell.angle_gamma   90.00
#
_symmetry.space_group_name_H-M   'P 1'
#
loop_
_entity.id
_entity.type
_entity.pdbx_description
1 polymer ?
#
loop_
_entity_poly.entity_id
_entity_poly.type
_entity_poly.pdbx_seq_one_letter_code
_entity_poly.pdbx_strand_id
1 'polypeptide(L)'
;MASFRIAPQRFRTAGHVCTDSDDDYRLMLPTTGHITIRQNDRHTPMAPGAGCLVTIDQPVSYTQVDGTAGFTMTIPRREIDHRLNRAGPTARPLGFTSGLGRIVADLATSLVAEIDTLTRPQFDTVSEQLVDLLCMHILGDHPTEHSHLTHVEAQVRHYIRTHSHDPELTSAAVARALGWSQRQIQLALQQAGTTPRELIKEERLQLAYTRLQNPAYHHWNIATLAHGVGFSSASTFSTAFRHRFGATPREIRHP
;
A
#
# COMPACT_ATOMS: atom_id res chain seq x y z
N MET A 1 -10.15 3.16 -2.37
CA MET A 1 -10.36 1.77 -1.98
C MET A 1 -9.47 0.90 -2.84
N ALA A 2 -8.66 0.04 -2.25
CA ALA A 2 -7.86 -0.92 -3.00
C ALA A 2 -8.81 -1.94 -3.64
N SER A 3 -8.59 -2.29 -4.89
CA SER A 3 -9.41 -3.29 -5.59
C SER A 3 -8.62 -4.57 -5.76
N PHE A 4 -8.70 -5.46 -4.79
CA PHE A 4 -8.11 -6.80 -4.89
C PHE A 4 -8.99 -7.71 -5.76
N ARG A 5 -8.32 -8.60 -6.50
CA ARG A 5 -8.98 -9.66 -7.27
C ARG A 5 -8.15 -10.93 -7.16
N ILE A 6 -8.79 -12.05 -6.99
CA ILE A 6 -8.16 -13.36 -6.99
C ILE A 6 -8.98 -14.29 -7.90
N ALA A 7 -8.31 -15.08 -8.71
CA ALA A 7 -8.99 -16.01 -9.60
C ALA A 7 -8.19 -17.32 -9.72
N PRO A 8 -8.86 -18.46 -9.69
CA PRO A 8 -8.26 -19.73 -10.10
C PRO A 8 -7.90 -19.64 -11.58
N GLN A 9 -6.71 -20.09 -11.93
CA GLN A 9 -6.25 -20.12 -13.31
C GLN A 9 -5.85 -21.54 -13.70
N ARG A 10 -6.39 -21.99 -14.83
CA ARG A 10 -5.77 -23.06 -15.61
C ARG A 10 -4.87 -22.38 -16.64
N PHE A 11 -3.59 -22.44 -16.40
CA PHE A 11 -2.63 -21.89 -17.35
C PHE A 11 -2.73 -22.72 -18.64
N ARG A 12 -2.85 -22.08 -19.80
CA ARG A 12 -2.90 -22.75 -21.09
C ARG A 12 -1.52 -22.73 -21.73
N THR A 13 -1.17 -23.81 -22.40
CA THR A 13 0.10 -23.99 -23.12
C THR A 13 0.21 -22.97 -24.24
N ALA A 14 0.99 -21.92 -24.07
CA ALA A 14 1.68 -21.14 -25.11
C ALA A 14 2.35 -19.92 -24.44
N GLY A 15 3.50 -19.52 -24.91
CA GLY A 15 4.16 -18.30 -24.47
C GLY A 15 3.30 -17.07 -24.82
N HIS A 16 2.60 -16.52 -23.86
CA HIS A 16 1.91 -15.25 -24.02
C HIS A 16 2.83 -14.14 -23.51
N VAL A 17 3.11 -13.18 -24.37
CA VAL A 17 3.68 -11.90 -23.96
C VAL A 17 2.48 -11.01 -23.68
N CYS A 18 2.24 -10.71 -22.41
CA CYS A 18 1.25 -9.72 -22.01
C CYS A 18 1.98 -8.37 -21.81
N THR A 19 1.46 -7.35 -22.45
CA THR A 19 1.79 -5.96 -22.15
C THR A 19 0.47 -5.22 -22.07
N ASP A 20 0.14 -4.71 -20.90
CA ASP A 20 -1.06 -3.94 -20.65
C ASP A 20 -0.67 -2.63 -19.93
N SER A 21 -1.53 -1.64 -19.96
CA SER A 21 -1.35 -0.40 -19.21
C SER A 21 -1.58 -0.55 -17.68
N ASP A 22 -2.06 -1.70 -17.25
CA ASP A 22 -2.25 -2.05 -15.84
C ASP A 22 -0.90 -2.38 -15.20
N ASP A 23 -0.47 -1.59 -14.23
CA ASP A 23 0.80 -1.72 -13.53
C ASP A 23 0.70 -2.48 -12.20
N ASP A 24 -0.48 -3.02 -11.85
CA ASP A 24 -0.70 -3.81 -10.66
C ASP A 24 0.15 -5.08 -10.63
N TYR A 25 0.51 -5.52 -9.43
CA TYR A 25 1.19 -6.80 -9.25
C TYR A 25 0.24 -7.98 -9.43
N ARG A 26 0.78 -9.06 -9.96
CA ARG A 26 0.15 -10.38 -10.00
C ARG A 26 0.98 -11.33 -9.15
N LEU A 27 0.46 -11.72 -7.99
CA LEU A 27 1.02 -12.82 -7.22
C LEU A 27 0.56 -14.12 -7.87
N MET A 28 1.50 -14.90 -8.38
CA MET A 28 1.24 -16.18 -9.04
C MET A 28 1.68 -17.32 -8.13
N LEU A 29 0.75 -18.25 -7.85
CA LEU A 29 0.96 -19.42 -6.99
C LEU A 29 0.46 -20.69 -7.70
N PRO A 30 1.34 -21.50 -8.27
CA PRO A 30 0.96 -22.81 -8.82
C PRO A 30 0.58 -23.78 -7.70
N THR A 31 -0.53 -24.48 -7.86
CA THR A 31 -0.99 -25.55 -6.96
C THR A 31 -0.72 -26.94 -7.50
N THR A 32 -0.61 -27.08 -8.82
CA THR A 32 -0.23 -28.32 -9.51
C THR A 32 0.66 -28.00 -10.70
N GLY A 33 1.49 -28.96 -11.10
CA GLY A 33 2.37 -28.84 -12.27
C GLY A 33 3.54 -27.87 -12.06
N HIS A 34 4.12 -27.43 -13.18
CA HIS A 34 5.28 -26.53 -13.17
C HIS A 34 5.06 -25.38 -14.16
N ILE A 35 5.48 -24.20 -13.80
CA ILE A 35 5.45 -23.01 -14.63
C ILE A 35 6.79 -22.29 -14.54
N THR A 36 7.31 -21.82 -15.66
CA THR A 36 8.48 -20.95 -15.70
C THR A 36 8.04 -19.56 -16.16
N ILE A 37 8.29 -18.56 -15.35
CA ILE A 37 8.04 -17.15 -15.66
C ILE A 37 9.32 -16.52 -16.19
N ARG A 38 9.19 -15.70 -17.23
CA ARG A 38 10.26 -14.88 -17.77
C ARG A 38 9.83 -13.42 -17.77
N GLN A 39 10.56 -12.58 -17.04
CA GLN A 39 10.39 -11.12 -17.00
C GLN A 39 11.71 -10.45 -16.59
N ASN A 40 12.07 -9.34 -17.25
CA ASN A 40 13.27 -8.55 -16.92
C ASN A 40 14.54 -9.39 -16.88
N ASP A 41 14.79 -10.18 -17.92
CA ASP A 41 15.95 -11.10 -18.08
C ASP A 41 16.05 -12.18 -16.99
N ARG A 42 15.01 -12.35 -16.19
CA ARG A 42 14.91 -13.40 -15.18
C ARG A 42 14.06 -14.56 -15.68
N HIS A 43 14.52 -15.75 -15.35
CA HIS A 43 13.81 -17.00 -15.58
C HIS A 43 13.52 -17.63 -14.21
N THR A 44 12.26 -17.70 -13.84
CA THR A 44 11.83 -18.19 -12.54
C THR A 44 11.01 -19.46 -12.69
N PRO A 45 11.62 -20.63 -12.52
CA PRO A 45 10.89 -21.88 -12.46
C PRO A 45 10.14 -21.97 -11.13
N MET A 46 8.88 -22.38 -11.19
CA MET A 46 8.00 -22.52 -10.02
C MET A 46 7.27 -23.86 -10.08
N ALA A 47 7.11 -24.45 -8.91
CA ALA A 47 6.31 -25.64 -8.64
C ALA A 47 5.37 -25.32 -7.45
N PRO A 48 4.45 -26.22 -7.09
CA PRO A 48 3.68 -26.08 -5.85
C PRO A 48 4.58 -25.78 -4.65
N GLY A 49 4.23 -24.76 -3.88
CA GLY A 49 5.03 -24.25 -2.77
C GLY A 49 6.08 -23.20 -3.15
N ALA A 50 6.11 -22.77 -4.42
CA ALA A 50 6.83 -21.60 -4.87
C ALA A 50 5.87 -20.63 -5.57
N GLY A 51 6.23 -19.34 -5.62
CA GLY A 51 5.47 -18.32 -6.34
C GLY A 51 6.32 -17.13 -6.69
N CYS A 52 5.78 -16.17 -7.37
CA CYS A 52 6.43 -14.88 -7.61
C CYS A 52 5.42 -13.75 -7.85
N LEU A 53 5.92 -12.52 -7.73
CA LEU A 53 5.22 -11.34 -8.24
C LEU A 53 5.65 -11.08 -9.68
N VAL A 54 4.70 -10.70 -10.53
CA VAL A 54 4.95 -10.16 -11.87
C VAL A 54 4.11 -8.91 -12.07
N THR A 55 4.46 -8.09 -13.05
CA THR A 55 3.64 -6.96 -13.53
C THR A 55 3.36 -7.15 -15.01
N ILE A 56 2.28 -6.58 -15.53
CA ILE A 56 1.92 -6.69 -16.94
C ILE A 56 2.14 -5.41 -17.73
N ASP A 57 2.60 -4.34 -17.05
CA ASP A 57 3.11 -3.11 -17.67
C ASP A 57 4.45 -3.34 -18.42
N GLN A 58 5.12 -4.46 -18.14
CA GLN A 58 6.33 -4.89 -18.83
C GLN A 58 6.14 -6.28 -19.44
N PRO A 59 6.85 -6.60 -20.52
CA PRO A 59 6.72 -7.91 -21.15
C PRO A 59 6.96 -9.04 -20.17
N VAL A 60 5.98 -9.92 -20.04
CA VAL A 60 6.06 -11.14 -19.27
C VAL A 60 5.66 -12.32 -20.14
N SER A 61 6.43 -13.38 -20.09
CA SER A 61 6.10 -14.65 -20.74
C SER A 61 6.18 -15.80 -19.75
N TYR A 62 5.38 -16.81 -19.98
CA TYR A 62 5.41 -18.02 -19.17
C TYR A 62 5.34 -19.27 -20.05
N THR A 63 6.04 -20.28 -19.59
CA THR A 63 6.03 -21.63 -20.17
C THR A 63 5.61 -22.61 -19.09
N GLN A 64 4.75 -23.56 -19.41
CA GLN A 64 4.19 -24.49 -18.45
C GLN A 64 4.04 -25.89 -19.04
N VAL A 65 3.92 -26.87 -18.15
CA VAL A 65 3.60 -28.25 -18.48
C VAL A 65 2.07 -28.39 -18.48
N ASP A 66 1.56 -29.28 -19.32
CA ASP A 66 0.13 -29.63 -19.37
C ASP A 66 -0.40 -30.02 -17.97
N GLY A 67 -1.57 -29.55 -17.63
CA GLY A 67 -2.20 -29.79 -16.33
C GLY A 67 -1.73 -28.88 -15.20
N THR A 68 -0.90 -27.85 -15.49
CA THR A 68 -0.54 -26.85 -14.51
C THR A 68 -1.75 -26.00 -14.13
N ALA A 69 -2.03 -25.91 -12.83
CA ALA A 69 -3.08 -25.08 -12.27
C ALA A 69 -2.55 -24.28 -11.07
N GLY A 70 -3.25 -23.23 -10.73
CA GLY A 70 -2.91 -22.37 -9.61
C GLY A 70 -3.89 -21.22 -9.49
N PHE A 71 -3.52 -20.20 -8.80
CA PHE A 71 -4.28 -18.96 -8.76
C PHE A 71 -3.38 -17.73 -8.92
N THR A 72 -3.99 -16.68 -9.37
CA THR A 72 -3.35 -15.36 -9.50
C THR A 72 -4.13 -14.35 -8.69
N MET A 73 -3.47 -13.65 -7.80
CA MET A 73 -4.02 -12.54 -7.06
C MET A 73 -3.50 -11.22 -7.63
N THR A 74 -4.43 -10.37 -8.09
CA THR A 74 -4.11 -9.00 -8.48
C THR A 74 -4.05 -8.12 -7.23
N ILE A 75 -2.95 -7.43 -7.07
CA ILE A 75 -2.66 -6.56 -5.92
C ILE A 75 -2.29 -5.19 -6.46
N PRO A 76 -3.04 -4.12 -6.13
CA PRO A 76 -2.68 -2.78 -6.56
C PRO A 76 -1.23 -2.44 -6.22
N ARG A 77 -0.48 -1.91 -7.19
CA ARG A 77 0.96 -1.62 -7.05
C ARG A 77 1.29 -0.86 -5.78
N ARG A 78 0.48 0.17 -5.48
CA ARG A 78 0.64 1.00 -4.29
C ARG A 78 0.61 0.22 -2.98
N GLU A 79 -0.15 -0.88 -2.92
CA GLU A 79 -0.30 -1.69 -1.70
C GLU A 79 0.99 -2.44 -1.35
N ILE A 80 1.75 -2.87 -2.34
CA ILE A 80 3.06 -3.51 -2.15
C ILE A 80 4.17 -2.46 -1.99
N ASP A 81 4.26 -1.52 -2.94
CA ASP A 81 5.36 -0.55 -2.97
C ASP A 81 5.39 0.33 -1.72
N HIS A 82 4.20 0.71 -1.22
CA HIS A 82 4.09 1.48 0.03
C HIS A 82 4.57 0.69 1.25
N ARG A 83 4.20 -0.61 1.34
CA ARG A 83 4.61 -1.47 2.47
C ARG A 83 6.08 -1.85 2.43
N LEU A 84 6.63 -2.03 1.24
CA LEU A 84 8.05 -2.33 1.05
C LEU A 84 8.94 -1.07 1.03
N ASN A 85 8.34 0.12 0.93
CA ASN A 85 9.01 1.40 0.68
C ASN A 85 9.95 1.35 -0.55
N ARG A 86 9.60 0.53 -1.51
CA ARG A 86 10.29 0.32 -2.81
C ARG A 86 9.41 -0.50 -3.73
N ALA A 87 9.76 -0.57 -5.02
CA ALA A 87 9.11 -1.49 -5.95
C ALA A 87 9.26 -2.94 -5.49
N GLY A 88 8.18 -3.69 -5.58
CA GLY A 88 8.16 -5.12 -5.27
C GLY A 88 9.10 -5.92 -6.19
N PRO A 89 9.67 -7.03 -5.71
CA PRO A 89 10.58 -7.86 -6.49
C PRO A 89 9.82 -8.65 -7.56
N THR A 90 9.91 -8.27 -8.82
CA THR A 90 9.29 -8.99 -9.93
C THR A 90 10.14 -10.19 -10.38
N ALA A 91 9.47 -11.27 -10.78
CA ALA A 91 10.07 -12.51 -11.27
C ALA A 91 11.20 -13.04 -10.37
N ARG A 92 11.06 -12.91 -9.07
CA ARG A 92 11.91 -13.57 -8.07
C ARG A 92 11.14 -14.69 -7.40
N PRO A 93 11.74 -15.88 -7.24
CA PRO A 93 11.08 -16.96 -6.55
C PRO A 93 10.89 -16.60 -5.07
N LEU A 94 9.69 -16.84 -4.57
CA LEU A 94 9.31 -16.74 -3.18
C LEU A 94 8.92 -18.15 -2.70
N GLY A 95 9.41 -18.57 -1.53
CA GLY A 95 9.11 -19.88 -0.97
C GLY A 95 7.84 -19.85 -0.12
N PHE A 96 6.94 -20.81 -0.37
CA PHE A 96 5.65 -20.91 0.33
C PHE A 96 5.44 -22.27 1.01
N THR A 97 6.52 -23.00 1.27
CA THR A 97 6.45 -24.35 1.87
C THR A 97 6.54 -24.36 3.39
N SER A 98 7.04 -23.28 3.99
CA SER A 98 7.26 -23.20 5.44
C SER A 98 7.14 -21.77 5.96
N GLY A 99 7.10 -21.61 7.28
CA GLY A 99 7.10 -20.31 7.95
C GLY A 99 5.97 -19.40 7.49
N LEU A 100 6.27 -18.10 7.41
CA LEU A 100 5.31 -17.08 7.01
C LEU A 100 4.82 -17.25 5.57
N GLY A 101 5.69 -17.72 4.68
CA GLY A 101 5.29 -18.02 3.29
C GLY A 101 4.17 -19.05 3.21
N ARG A 102 4.24 -20.11 4.02
CA ARG A 102 3.17 -21.12 4.08
C ARG A 102 1.85 -20.51 4.57
N ILE A 103 1.89 -19.68 5.62
CA ILE A 103 0.69 -19.00 6.13
C ILE A 103 0.04 -18.14 5.03
N VAL A 104 0.85 -17.42 4.25
CA VAL A 104 0.36 -16.62 3.12
C VAL A 104 -0.30 -17.50 2.06
N ALA A 105 0.33 -18.63 1.69
CA ALA A 105 -0.23 -19.54 0.70
C ALA A 105 -1.53 -20.21 1.18
N ASP A 106 -1.59 -20.64 2.43
CA ASP A 106 -2.76 -21.27 3.02
C ASP A 106 -3.92 -20.25 3.11
N LEU A 107 -3.64 -19.01 3.52
CA LEU A 107 -4.63 -17.93 3.56
C LEU A 107 -5.14 -17.58 2.15
N ALA A 108 -4.25 -17.46 1.17
CA ALA A 108 -4.63 -17.21 -0.21
C ALA A 108 -5.50 -18.34 -0.79
N THR A 109 -5.15 -19.59 -0.47
CA THR A 109 -5.94 -20.78 -0.88
C THR A 109 -7.33 -20.76 -0.25
N SER A 110 -7.43 -20.46 1.05
CA SER A 110 -8.69 -20.32 1.76
C SER A 110 -9.54 -19.18 1.18
N LEU A 111 -8.92 -18.05 0.86
CA LEU A 111 -9.59 -16.91 0.27
C LEU A 111 -10.20 -17.23 -1.11
N VAL A 112 -9.51 -18.04 -1.91
CA VAL A 112 -10.04 -18.54 -3.19
C VAL A 112 -11.20 -19.51 -2.96
N ALA A 113 -11.07 -20.41 -2.00
CA ALA A 113 -12.11 -21.41 -1.73
C ALA A 113 -13.42 -20.79 -1.22
N GLU A 114 -13.31 -19.69 -0.47
CA GLU A 114 -14.43 -19.02 0.17
C GLU A 114 -14.92 -17.77 -0.59
N ILE A 115 -14.42 -17.53 -1.81
CA ILE A 115 -14.69 -16.30 -2.57
C ILE A 115 -16.18 -16.01 -2.78
N ASP A 116 -16.98 -17.06 -2.96
CA ASP A 116 -18.41 -16.95 -3.20
C ASP A 116 -19.23 -16.77 -1.90
N THR A 117 -18.61 -17.03 -0.75
CA THR A 117 -19.26 -16.93 0.58
C THR A 117 -18.94 -15.62 1.29
N LEU A 118 -17.81 -14.99 0.94
CA LEU A 118 -17.36 -13.75 1.56
C LEU A 118 -18.11 -12.54 1.00
N THR A 119 -18.51 -11.65 1.87
CA THR A 119 -18.95 -10.31 1.44
C THR A 119 -17.76 -9.51 0.94
N ARG A 120 -18.00 -8.52 0.05
CA ARG A 120 -16.92 -7.67 -0.48
C ARG A 120 -16.05 -7.02 0.61
N PRO A 121 -16.61 -6.42 1.69
CA PRO A 121 -15.77 -5.87 2.77
C PRO A 121 -14.91 -6.92 3.48
N GLN A 122 -15.44 -8.13 3.70
CA GLN A 122 -14.67 -9.22 4.31
C GLN A 122 -13.52 -9.65 3.41
N PHE A 123 -13.78 -9.83 2.11
CA PHE A 123 -12.75 -10.16 1.12
C PHE A 123 -11.65 -9.10 1.08
N ASP A 124 -12.01 -7.81 1.03
CA ASP A 124 -11.05 -6.71 0.97
C ASP A 124 -10.20 -6.66 2.26
N THR A 125 -10.81 -6.84 3.44
CA THR A 125 -10.09 -6.87 4.73
C THR A 125 -9.10 -8.03 4.80
N VAL A 126 -9.51 -9.25 4.44
CA VAL A 126 -8.62 -10.43 4.45
C VAL A 126 -7.51 -10.27 3.42
N SER A 127 -7.82 -9.69 2.25
CA SER A 127 -6.81 -9.40 1.21
C SER A 127 -5.75 -8.41 1.68
N GLU A 128 -6.13 -7.36 2.42
CA GLU A 128 -5.19 -6.42 3.04
C GLU A 128 -4.24 -7.13 4.01
N GLN A 129 -4.77 -8.00 4.89
CA GLN A 129 -3.95 -8.77 5.83
C GLN A 129 -3.01 -9.75 5.09
N LEU A 130 -3.48 -10.39 4.02
CA LEU A 130 -2.66 -11.25 3.20
C LEU A 130 -1.49 -10.48 2.58
N VAL A 131 -1.72 -9.27 2.07
CA VAL A 131 -0.67 -8.43 1.49
C VAL A 131 0.32 -7.95 2.57
N ASP A 132 -0.14 -7.66 3.79
CA ASP A 132 0.74 -7.35 4.92
C ASP A 132 1.70 -8.53 5.21
N LEU A 133 1.16 -9.74 5.32
CA LEU A 133 1.95 -10.96 5.55
C LEU A 133 2.90 -11.26 4.37
N LEU A 134 2.44 -11.07 3.14
CA LEU A 134 3.26 -11.24 1.93
C LEU A 134 4.45 -10.27 1.93
N CYS A 135 4.22 -9.00 2.25
CA CYS A 135 5.29 -8.01 2.33
C CYS A 135 6.30 -8.36 3.45
N MET A 136 5.83 -8.82 4.61
CA MET A 136 6.70 -9.32 5.67
C MET A 136 7.53 -10.53 5.21
N HIS A 137 6.93 -11.45 4.45
CA HIS A 137 7.63 -12.59 3.88
C HIS A 137 8.69 -12.17 2.85
N ILE A 138 8.37 -11.20 1.96
CA ILE A 138 9.33 -10.64 0.98
C ILE A 138 10.52 -9.96 1.66
N LEU A 139 10.31 -9.33 2.80
CA LEU A 139 11.38 -8.69 3.58
C LEU A 139 12.26 -9.70 4.32
N GLY A 140 11.80 -10.94 4.44
CA GLY A 140 12.49 -12.02 5.17
C GLY A 140 12.20 -12.02 6.66
N ASP A 141 12.50 -13.14 7.32
CA ASP A 141 12.25 -13.38 8.75
C ASP A 141 13.13 -12.54 9.70
N HIS A 142 13.99 -11.71 9.17
CA HIS A 142 14.70 -10.73 9.96
C HIS A 142 14.05 -9.36 9.74
N PRO A 143 13.23 -8.87 10.67
CA PRO A 143 12.96 -7.45 10.73
C PRO A 143 14.31 -6.79 11.07
N THR A 144 15.01 -6.33 10.03
CA THR A 144 16.04 -5.31 10.28
C THR A 144 15.30 -4.17 11.00
N GLU A 145 15.93 -3.51 11.95
CA GLU A 145 15.34 -2.31 12.61
C GLU A 145 14.75 -1.35 11.57
N HIS A 146 15.31 -1.34 10.39
CA HIS A 146 14.89 -0.60 9.22
C HIS A 146 13.49 -1.01 8.71
N SER A 147 13.19 -2.30 8.63
CA SER A 147 11.87 -2.81 8.21
C SER A 147 10.78 -2.52 9.23
N HIS A 148 11.09 -2.64 10.52
CA HIS A 148 10.18 -2.31 11.60
C HIS A 148 9.83 -0.81 11.61
N LEU A 149 10.83 0.07 11.46
CA LEU A 149 10.62 1.50 11.43
C LEU A 149 9.84 1.96 10.19
N THR A 150 10.04 1.32 9.05
CA THR A 150 9.24 1.57 7.82
C THR A 150 7.78 1.17 8.02
N HIS A 151 7.51 0.06 8.71
CA HIS A 151 6.15 -0.33 9.04
C HIS A 151 5.48 0.67 10.00
N VAL A 152 6.19 1.09 11.04
CA VAL A 152 5.71 2.13 11.97
C VAL A 152 5.42 3.42 11.23
N GLU A 153 6.31 3.85 10.34
CA GLU A 153 6.15 5.06 9.51
C GLU A 153 4.89 4.99 8.64
N ALA A 154 4.66 3.88 7.96
CA ALA A 154 3.48 3.68 7.11
C ALA A 154 2.17 3.77 7.92
N GLN A 155 2.11 3.12 9.09
CA GLN A 155 0.94 3.19 9.98
C GLN A 155 0.71 4.61 10.49
N VAL A 156 1.78 5.31 10.88
CA VAL A 156 1.72 6.69 11.37
C VAL A 156 1.20 7.63 10.27
N ARG A 157 1.70 7.52 9.05
CA ARG A 157 1.22 8.32 7.91
C ARG A 157 -0.25 8.07 7.63
N HIS A 158 -0.65 6.82 7.59
CA HIS A 158 -2.06 6.46 7.36
C HIS A 158 -2.95 7.05 8.45
N TYR A 159 -2.59 6.88 9.71
CA TYR A 159 -3.36 7.40 10.84
C TYR A 159 -3.46 8.93 10.81
N ILE A 160 -2.34 9.63 10.59
CA ILE A 160 -2.32 11.10 10.52
C ILE A 160 -3.19 11.59 9.35
N ARG A 161 -3.12 10.96 8.18
CA ARG A 161 -3.93 11.33 7.02
C ARG A 161 -5.43 11.24 7.30
N THR A 162 -5.87 10.18 7.94
CA THR A 162 -7.30 9.96 8.25
C THR A 162 -7.81 10.85 9.38
N HIS A 163 -6.94 11.29 10.30
CA HIS A 163 -7.31 12.09 11.49
C HIS A 163 -6.75 13.51 11.47
N SER A 164 -6.18 13.98 10.35
CA SER A 164 -5.55 15.30 10.25
C SER A 164 -6.47 16.47 10.57
N HIS A 165 -7.80 16.28 10.41
CA HIS A 165 -8.81 17.28 10.72
C HIS A 165 -9.05 17.49 12.23
N ASP A 166 -8.61 16.55 13.08
CA ASP A 166 -8.74 16.67 14.54
C ASP A 166 -7.72 17.69 15.08
N PRO A 167 -8.18 18.79 15.73
CA PRO A 167 -7.28 19.77 16.34
C PRO A 167 -6.39 19.19 17.44
N GLU A 168 -6.90 18.17 18.17
CA GLU A 168 -6.20 17.52 19.28
C GLU A 168 -5.20 16.47 18.80
N LEU A 169 -5.07 16.25 17.49
CA LEU A 169 -4.08 15.32 16.95
C LEU A 169 -2.66 15.77 17.26
N THR A 170 -2.01 15.04 18.14
CA THR A 170 -0.62 15.25 18.56
C THR A 170 0.19 13.97 18.34
N SER A 171 1.52 14.10 18.36
CA SER A 171 2.42 12.92 18.33
C SER A 171 2.11 11.91 19.44
N ALA A 172 1.74 12.39 20.63
CA ALA A 172 1.36 11.55 21.75
C ALA A 172 0.02 10.84 21.51
N ALA A 173 -0.95 11.50 20.88
CA ALA A 173 -2.23 10.90 20.52
C ALA A 173 -2.05 9.80 19.46
N VAL A 174 -1.23 10.05 18.43
CA VAL A 174 -0.87 9.06 17.41
C VAL A 174 -0.19 7.84 18.04
N ALA A 175 0.78 8.06 18.93
CA ALA A 175 1.50 6.99 19.61
C ALA A 175 0.55 6.09 20.42
N ARG A 176 -0.35 6.69 21.17
CA ARG A 176 -1.34 6.00 21.99
C ARG A 176 -2.31 5.18 21.13
N ALA A 177 -2.80 5.79 20.06
CA ALA A 177 -3.79 5.15 19.18
C ALA A 177 -3.21 3.94 18.44
N LEU A 178 -1.93 3.99 18.07
CA LEU A 178 -1.26 2.92 17.32
C LEU A 178 -0.51 1.91 18.22
N GLY A 179 -0.47 2.14 19.54
CA GLY A 179 0.26 1.26 20.45
C GLY A 179 1.79 1.36 20.34
N TRP A 180 2.32 2.43 19.70
CA TRP A 180 3.75 2.67 19.58
C TRP A 180 4.26 3.65 20.64
N SER A 181 5.52 3.54 21.00
CA SER A 181 6.15 4.60 21.80
C SER A 181 6.43 5.84 20.96
N GLN A 182 6.38 7.02 21.56
CA GLN A 182 6.72 8.28 20.85
C GLN A 182 8.13 8.22 20.24
N ARG A 183 9.07 7.53 20.90
CA ARG A 183 10.44 7.35 20.41
C ARG A 183 10.48 6.53 19.13
N GLN A 184 9.70 5.45 19.03
CA GLN A 184 9.63 4.63 17.82
C GLN A 184 9.04 5.42 16.64
N ILE A 185 7.95 6.17 16.88
CA ILE A 185 7.37 7.05 15.86
C ILE A 185 8.37 8.12 15.41
N GLN A 186 9.07 8.74 16.35
CA GLN A 186 10.07 9.76 16.05
C GLN A 186 11.23 9.18 15.21
N LEU A 187 11.75 8.02 15.59
CA LEU A 187 12.82 7.35 14.84
C LEU A 187 12.35 6.95 13.42
N ALA A 188 11.15 6.38 13.30
CA ALA A 188 10.59 5.98 12.02
C ALA A 188 10.43 7.17 11.06
N LEU A 189 9.86 8.28 11.54
CA LEU A 189 9.68 9.47 10.72
C LEU A 189 10.99 10.23 10.47
N GLN A 190 11.92 10.25 11.42
CA GLN A 190 13.23 10.85 11.22
C GLN A 190 14.03 10.12 10.12
N GLN A 191 13.92 8.80 10.06
CA GLN A 191 14.52 7.99 9.01
C GLN A 191 13.90 8.30 7.63
N ALA A 192 12.61 8.66 7.60
CA ALA A 192 11.89 9.12 6.41
C ALA A 192 12.08 10.63 6.13
N GLY A 193 13.00 11.32 6.83
CA GLY A 193 13.33 12.72 6.62
C GLY A 193 12.26 13.70 7.09
N THR A 194 11.39 13.31 8.03
CA THR A 194 10.30 14.15 8.54
C THR A 194 10.11 13.99 10.05
N THR A 195 9.18 14.75 10.61
CA THR A 195 8.76 14.64 12.01
C THR A 195 7.25 14.49 12.10
N PRO A 196 6.70 13.95 13.24
CA PRO A 196 5.25 13.87 13.42
C PRO A 196 4.55 15.22 13.26
N ARG A 197 5.17 16.30 13.75
CA ARG A 197 4.63 17.66 13.67
C ARG A 197 4.60 18.17 12.24
N GLU A 198 5.65 17.94 11.46
CA GLU A 198 5.73 18.32 10.05
C GLU A 198 4.71 17.55 9.23
N LEU A 199 4.59 16.25 9.48
CA LEU A 199 3.64 15.40 8.78
C LEU A 199 2.18 15.80 9.05
N ILE A 200 1.82 16.05 10.32
CA ILE A 200 0.48 16.55 10.67
C ILE A 200 0.21 17.90 9.99
N LYS A 201 1.18 18.80 10.00
CA LYS A 201 1.07 20.10 9.33
C LYS A 201 0.87 19.95 7.82
N GLU A 202 1.63 19.09 7.17
CA GLU A 202 1.53 18.83 5.72
C GLU A 202 0.16 18.26 5.33
N GLU A 203 -0.34 17.25 6.06
CA GLU A 203 -1.65 16.65 5.80
C GLU A 203 -2.79 17.65 6.03
N ARG A 204 -2.69 18.53 7.04
CA ARG A 204 -3.65 19.61 7.27
C ARG A 204 -3.65 20.64 6.13
N LEU A 205 -2.47 21.00 5.62
CA LEU A 205 -2.35 21.91 4.48
C LEU A 205 -2.92 21.29 3.20
N GLN A 206 -2.68 20.02 2.97
CA GLN A 206 -3.23 19.30 1.81
C GLN A 206 -4.76 19.18 1.89
N LEU A 207 -5.30 18.89 3.07
CA LEU A 207 -6.75 18.89 3.33
C LEU A 207 -7.36 20.27 3.07
N ALA A 208 -6.69 21.34 3.53
CA ALA A 208 -7.14 22.71 3.28
C ALA A 208 -7.14 23.05 1.79
N TYR A 209 -6.12 22.66 1.06
CA TYR A 209 -6.03 22.86 -0.39
C TYR A 209 -7.20 22.19 -1.12
N THR A 210 -7.49 20.94 -0.80
CA THR A 210 -8.63 20.22 -1.37
C THR A 210 -9.97 20.89 -1.04
N ARG A 211 -10.16 21.37 0.21
CA ARG A 211 -11.40 22.07 0.61
C ARG A 211 -11.54 23.43 -0.06
N LEU A 212 -10.46 24.16 -0.31
CA LEU A 212 -10.51 25.44 -1.00
C LEU A 212 -11.01 25.33 -2.45
N GLN A 213 -10.69 24.23 -3.11
CA GLN A 213 -11.12 23.93 -4.48
C GLN A 213 -12.53 23.33 -4.55
N ASN A 214 -13.08 22.88 -3.43
CA ASN A 214 -14.40 22.23 -3.39
C ASN A 214 -15.51 23.27 -3.14
N PRO A 215 -16.48 23.43 -4.07
CA PRO A 215 -17.60 24.38 -3.94
C PRO A 215 -18.39 24.24 -2.63
N ALA A 216 -18.47 23.04 -2.06
CA ALA A 216 -19.15 22.79 -0.79
C ALA A 216 -18.60 23.61 0.39
N TYR A 217 -17.33 24.07 0.31
CA TYR A 217 -16.66 24.84 1.35
C TYR A 217 -16.48 26.34 1.00
N HIS A 218 -17.03 26.82 -0.11
CA HIS A 218 -16.88 28.21 -0.53
C HIS A 218 -17.51 29.19 0.46
N HIS A 219 -18.55 28.76 1.22
CA HIS A 219 -19.19 29.57 2.25
C HIS A 219 -18.34 29.73 3.53
N TRP A 220 -17.29 28.92 3.71
CA TRP A 220 -16.38 29.07 4.85
C TRP A 220 -15.42 30.24 4.62
N ASN A 221 -15.26 31.09 5.61
CA ASN A 221 -14.15 32.06 5.57
C ASN A 221 -12.81 31.36 5.85
N ILE A 222 -11.69 32.03 5.56
CA ILE A 222 -10.36 31.44 5.72
C ILE A 222 -10.06 31.06 7.17
N ALA A 223 -10.55 31.81 8.13
CA ALA A 223 -10.36 31.50 9.55
C ALA A 223 -11.13 30.22 9.95
N THR A 224 -12.38 30.10 9.53
CA THR A 224 -13.20 28.89 9.74
C THR A 224 -12.54 27.67 9.11
N LEU A 225 -12.03 27.82 7.88
CA LEU A 225 -11.33 26.74 7.17
C LEU A 225 -10.06 26.33 7.92
N ALA A 226 -9.24 27.29 8.38
CA ALA A 226 -8.01 27.05 9.13
C ALA A 226 -8.30 26.23 10.41
N HIS A 227 -9.30 26.64 11.18
CA HIS A 227 -9.72 25.89 12.38
C HIS A 227 -10.28 24.53 12.03
N GLY A 228 -11.10 24.42 10.97
CA GLY A 228 -11.70 23.16 10.50
C GLY A 228 -10.70 22.15 9.95
N VAL A 229 -9.46 22.54 9.69
CA VAL A 229 -8.35 21.63 9.36
C VAL A 229 -7.31 21.52 10.48
N GLY A 230 -7.64 21.99 11.68
CA GLY A 230 -6.84 21.79 12.89
C GLY A 230 -5.74 22.83 13.16
N PHE A 231 -5.73 23.99 12.49
CA PHE A 231 -4.81 25.09 12.86
C PHE A 231 -5.40 25.93 13.97
N SER A 232 -4.56 26.31 14.94
CA SER A 232 -4.95 27.16 16.07
C SER A 232 -5.15 28.63 15.68
N SER A 233 -4.56 29.09 14.57
CA SER A 233 -4.74 30.46 14.08
C SER A 233 -4.72 30.56 12.56
N ALA A 234 -5.55 31.47 12.02
CA ALA A 234 -5.61 31.76 10.60
C ALA A 234 -4.31 32.41 10.05
N SER A 235 -3.58 33.12 10.88
CA SER A 235 -2.29 33.73 10.49
C SER A 235 -1.23 32.66 10.28
N THR A 236 -1.05 31.76 11.25
CA THR A 236 -0.11 30.63 11.13
C THR A 236 -0.45 29.73 9.94
N PHE A 237 -1.75 29.47 9.73
CA PHE A 237 -2.23 28.74 8.57
C PHE A 237 -1.85 29.43 7.26
N SER A 238 -2.20 30.72 7.09
CA SER A 238 -1.98 31.44 5.82
C SER A 238 -0.49 31.53 5.47
N THR A 239 0.37 31.75 6.47
CA THR A 239 1.83 31.76 6.28
C THR A 239 2.34 30.37 5.85
N ALA A 240 1.93 29.32 6.54
CA ALA A 240 2.33 27.96 6.22
C ALA A 240 1.81 27.51 4.84
N PHE A 241 0.57 27.88 4.51
CA PHE A 241 -0.06 27.54 3.24
C PHE A 241 0.66 28.21 2.06
N ARG A 242 0.94 29.53 2.17
CA ARG A 242 1.69 30.25 1.14
C ARG A 242 3.10 29.69 0.96
N HIS A 243 3.77 29.36 2.05
CA HIS A 243 5.10 28.75 1.99
C HIS A 243 5.06 27.40 1.26
N ARG A 244 4.01 26.60 1.47
CA ARG A 244 3.88 25.24 0.89
C ARG A 244 3.45 25.26 -0.57
N PHE A 245 2.50 26.10 -0.96
CA PHE A 245 1.86 26.08 -2.27
C PHE A 245 2.24 27.28 -3.16
N GLY A 246 3.03 28.23 -2.67
CA GLY A 246 3.43 29.42 -3.43
C GLY A 246 2.33 30.48 -3.58
N ALA A 247 1.08 30.16 -3.20
CA ALA A 247 -0.08 31.03 -3.32
C ALA A 247 -0.83 31.12 -1.97
N THR A 248 -1.57 32.20 -1.80
CA THR A 248 -2.42 32.37 -0.61
C THR A 248 -3.69 31.52 -0.69
N PRO A 249 -4.33 31.18 0.45
CA PRO A 249 -5.61 30.46 0.44
C PRO A 249 -6.71 31.17 -0.37
N ARG A 250 -6.68 32.52 -0.44
CA ARG A 250 -7.65 33.30 -1.22
C ARG A 250 -7.42 33.16 -2.71
N GLU A 251 -6.17 33.19 -3.15
CA GLU A 251 -5.80 33.00 -4.57
C GLU A 251 -6.16 31.61 -5.08
N ILE A 252 -6.00 30.57 -4.25
CA ILE A 252 -6.40 29.19 -4.62
C ILE A 252 -7.94 29.03 -4.70
N ARG A 253 -8.70 29.78 -3.90
CA ARG A 253 -10.16 29.75 -3.92
C ARG A 253 -10.77 30.47 -5.12
N HIS A 254 -10.11 31.52 -5.58
CA HIS A 254 -10.53 32.37 -6.69
C HIS A 254 -9.36 32.51 -7.65
N PRO A 255 -9.09 31.46 -8.49
CA PRO A 255 -8.00 31.45 -9.45
C PRO A 255 -8.22 32.46 -10.61
#